data_28f89ef754936ba7a92f264576385d47
#
_entry.id   28f89ef754936ba7a92f264576385d47
#
_cell.length_a   1.000
_cell.length_b   1.000
_cell.length_c   1.000
_cell.angle_alpha   90.00
_cell.angle_beta   90.00
_cell.angle_gamma   90.00
#
_symmetry.space_group_name_H-M   'P 1'
#
loop_
_entity.id
_entity.type
_entity.pdbx_description
1 polymer ?
#
loop_
_entity_poly.entity_id
_entity_poly.type
_entity_poly.pdbx_seq_one_letter_code
_entity_poly.pdbx_strand_id
1 'polypeptide(L)'
;FASTACVYPVYKQNTTEPEPLIEGTEYPADPEDGYGWEKLFMERMCRHFTEDFGIETRIVRYHNVYGPVGTWQGGREKAPAALCRKVAHALHTNSDTIEVWGDGEQTRSFLYIDDAVEGTIRVMDSPHQSAFNIGSDRMVSVNELITIIENAANVKLQRKHIEGPLGVRGRNSHNDKVKALLNWEPAITLEEGMTRTFNWIREQYGLYHSTN
;
A
#
# COMPACT_ATOMS: atom_id res chain seq x y z
N PHE A 1 7.01 -0.73 16.27
CA PHE A 1 6.62 -1.95 15.59
C PHE A 1 5.90 -1.66 14.28
N ALA A 2 6.39 -2.26 13.19
CA ALA A 2 5.79 -2.16 11.86
C ALA A 2 4.64 -3.17 11.73
N SER A 3 3.42 -2.69 11.90
CA SER A 3 2.17 -3.43 11.67
C SER A 3 1.59 -3.11 10.27
N THR A 4 0.36 -3.48 10.01
CA THR A 4 -0.25 -3.45 8.69
C THR A 4 -1.75 -3.21 8.75
N ALA A 5 -2.33 -2.68 7.68
CA ALA A 5 -3.78 -2.66 7.49
C ALA A 5 -4.43 -4.06 7.41
N CYS A 6 -3.65 -5.12 7.21
CA CYS A 6 -4.17 -6.49 7.20
C CYS A 6 -4.64 -7.00 8.56
N VAL A 7 -4.40 -6.25 9.66
CA VAL A 7 -4.95 -6.57 10.99
C VAL A 7 -6.45 -6.30 11.11
N TYR A 8 -7.01 -5.49 10.21
CA TYR A 8 -8.43 -5.17 10.24
C TYR A 8 -9.28 -6.30 9.66
N PRO A 9 -10.52 -6.47 10.18
CA PRO A 9 -11.40 -7.55 9.77
C PRO A 9 -11.73 -7.53 8.27
N VAL A 10 -11.73 -8.70 7.63
CA VAL A 10 -12.02 -8.85 6.20
C VAL A 10 -13.44 -8.40 5.85
N TYR A 11 -14.42 -8.61 6.74
CA TYR A 11 -15.81 -8.22 6.48
C TYR A 11 -16.01 -6.70 6.28
N LYS A 12 -15.06 -5.87 6.73
CA LYS A 12 -15.05 -4.42 6.47
C LYS A 12 -14.51 -4.04 5.08
N GLN A 13 -14.05 -5.00 4.30
CA GLN A 13 -13.25 -4.79 3.09
C GLN A 13 -13.87 -5.49 1.86
N ASN A 14 -15.18 -5.80 1.92
CA ASN A 14 -15.87 -6.64 0.93
C ASN A 14 -16.49 -5.85 -0.23
N THR A 15 -16.40 -4.52 -0.23
CA THR A 15 -16.94 -3.64 -1.27
C THR A 15 -15.84 -2.81 -1.91
N THR A 16 -16.11 -2.23 -3.09
CA THR A 16 -15.21 -1.27 -3.75
C THR A 16 -15.19 0.09 -3.07
N GLU A 17 -16.21 0.39 -2.26
CA GLU A 17 -16.33 1.61 -1.47
C GLU A 17 -16.47 1.24 0.02
N PRO A 18 -15.41 0.68 0.64
CA PRO A 18 -15.46 0.31 2.05
C PRO A 18 -15.43 1.57 2.93
N GLU A 19 -15.99 1.45 4.12
CA GLU A 19 -15.72 2.45 5.16
C GLU A 19 -14.21 2.48 5.46
N PRO A 20 -13.62 3.67 5.68
CA PRO A 20 -12.23 3.76 6.07
C PRO A 20 -11.92 2.98 7.35
N LEU A 21 -10.78 2.31 7.38
CA LEU A 21 -10.35 1.50 8.53
C LEU A 21 -9.86 2.42 9.65
N ILE A 22 -10.53 2.38 10.80
CA ILE A 22 -10.29 3.25 11.95
C ILE A 22 -9.60 2.44 13.06
N GLU A 23 -8.58 3.02 13.71
CA GLU A 23 -7.92 2.41 14.87
C GLU A 23 -8.92 2.16 16.02
N GLY A 24 -8.81 0.99 16.64
CA GLY A 24 -9.77 0.52 17.63
C GLY A 24 -10.89 -0.36 17.06
N THR A 25 -11.00 -0.47 15.72
CA THR A 25 -12.01 -1.31 15.06
C THR A 25 -11.47 -2.61 14.50
N GLU A 26 -10.28 -3.03 14.89
CA GLU A 26 -9.68 -4.31 14.55
C GLU A 26 -10.34 -5.51 15.26
N TYR A 27 -11.20 -5.24 16.24
CA TYR A 27 -11.99 -6.27 16.92
C TYR A 27 -13.49 -6.10 16.64
N PRO A 28 -14.27 -7.22 16.59
CA PRO A 28 -13.81 -8.61 16.66
C PRO A 28 -12.83 -8.95 15.53
N ALA A 29 -11.75 -9.69 15.90
CA ALA A 29 -10.66 -9.97 14.97
C ALA A 29 -11.07 -10.94 13.86
N ASP A 30 -10.82 -10.57 12.62
CA ASP A 30 -11.06 -11.40 11.43
C ASP A 30 -10.09 -11.00 10.30
N PRO A 31 -8.75 -11.02 10.53
CA PRO A 31 -7.77 -10.80 9.48
C PRO A 31 -7.91 -11.83 8.35
N GLU A 32 -7.68 -11.39 7.09
CA GLU A 32 -7.84 -12.19 5.88
C GLU A 32 -6.90 -13.40 5.82
N ASP A 33 -5.69 -13.27 6.37
CA ASP A 33 -4.63 -14.27 6.24
C ASP A 33 -3.75 -14.37 7.49
N GLY A 34 -2.85 -15.38 7.50
CA GLY A 34 -1.91 -15.62 8.61
C GLY A 34 -0.97 -14.44 8.87
N TYR A 35 -0.65 -13.63 7.85
CA TYR A 35 0.14 -12.43 8.03
C TYR A 35 -0.59 -11.38 8.89
N GLY A 36 -1.86 -11.14 8.60
CA GLY A 36 -2.68 -10.23 9.39
C GLY A 36 -2.83 -10.70 10.85
N TRP A 37 -3.04 -11.99 11.07
CA TRP A 37 -3.11 -12.59 12.41
C TRP A 37 -1.79 -12.47 13.18
N GLU A 38 -0.65 -12.76 12.54
CA GLU A 38 0.68 -12.60 13.15
C GLU A 38 0.90 -11.15 13.61
N LYS A 39 0.61 -10.18 12.73
CA LYS A 39 0.79 -8.75 13.03
C LYS A 39 -0.13 -8.29 14.16
N LEU A 40 -1.40 -8.70 14.16
CA LEU A 40 -2.34 -8.37 15.24
C LEU A 40 -1.89 -8.96 16.58
N PHE A 41 -1.43 -10.22 16.59
CA PHE A 41 -0.87 -10.84 17.77
C PHE A 41 0.35 -10.06 18.30
N MET A 42 1.25 -9.65 17.42
CA MET A 42 2.45 -8.88 17.80
C MET A 42 2.09 -7.48 18.35
N GLU A 43 1.03 -6.84 17.87
CA GLU A 43 0.52 -5.60 18.50
C GLU A 43 0.09 -5.87 19.96
N ARG A 44 -0.59 -7.00 20.21
CA ARG A 44 -0.93 -7.40 21.60
C ARG A 44 0.32 -7.67 22.43
N MET A 45 1.35 -8.32 21.86
CA MET A 45 2.63 -8.55 22.55
C MET A 45 3.32 -7.22 22.89
N CYS A 46 3.37 -6.25 21.97
CA CYS A 46 3.90 -4.92 22.27
C CYS A 46 3.24 -4.29 23.50
N ARG A 47 1.91 -4.37 23.57
CA ARG A 47 1.16 -3.88 24.72
C ARG A 47 1.53 -4.60 26.02
N HIS A 48 1.60 -5.95 26.02
CA HIS A 48 1.99 -6.72 27.20
C HIS A 48 3.43 -6.39 27.63
N PHE A 49 4.37 -6.23 26.71
CA PHE A 49 5.73 -5.81 27.05
C PHE A 49 5.76 -4.42 27.72
N THR A 50 4.87 -3.52 27.31
CA THR A 50 4.75 -2.23 27.99
C THR A 50 4.16 -2.41 29.40
N GLU A 51 3.09 -3.20 29.55
CA GLU A 51 2.41 -3.45 30.84
C GLU A 51 3.30 -4.20 31.84
N ASP A 52 4.02 -5.23 31.38
CA ASP A 52 4.77 -6.16 32.25
C ASP A 52 6.19 -5.66 32.54
N PHE A 53 6.83 -4.96 31.59
CA PHE A 53 8.25 -4.61 31.67
C PHE A 53 8.53 -3.12 31.57
N GLY A 54 7.52 -2.29 31.36
CA GLY A 54 7.67 -0.84 31.19
C GLY A 54 8.39 -0.44 29.89
N ILE A 55 8.47 -1.33 28.90
CA ILE A 55 9.08 -1.04 27.60
C ILE A 55 8.10 -0.21 26.77
N GLU A 56 8.47 1.02 26.48
CA GLU A 56 7.66 1.89 25.63
C GLU A 56 7.65 1.39 24.20
N THR A 57 6.48 1.09 23.67
CA THR A 57 6.29 0.66 22.29
C THR A 57 5.50 1.69 21.49
N ARG A 58 5.77 1.75 20.18
CA ARG A 58 5.04 2.57 19.20
C ARG A 58 4.64 1.66 18.04
N ILE A 59 3.42 1.78 17.56
CA ILE A 59 2.87 0.88 16.54
C ILE A 59 2.39 1.70 15.36
N VAL A 60 2.86 1.35 14.16
CA VAL A 60 2.39 1.92 12.89
C VAL A 60 1.71 0.84 12.07
N ARG A 61 0.50 1.11 11.57
CA ARG A 61 -0.24 0.25 10.62
C ARG A 61 -0.11 0.83 9.23
N TYR A 62 0.77 0.26 8.41
CA TYR A 62 0.97 0.73 7.05
C TYR A 62 -0.17 0.34 6.12
N HIS A 63 -0.62 1.31 5.30
CA HIS A 63 -1.61 1.14 4.25
C HIS A 63 -0.95 1.27 2.88
N ASN A 64 -0.62 0.10 2.26
CA ASN A 64 -0.13 -0.03 0.88
C ASN A 64 0.99 0.96 0.50
N VAL A 65 2.09 0.92 1.24
CA VAL A 65 3.28 1.73 0.95
C VAL A 65 3.91 1.30 -0.37
N TYR A 66 4.31 2.27 -1.20
CA TYR A 66 4.96 2.06 -2.48
C TYR A 66 6.06 3.11 -2.73
N GLY A 67 6.98 2.84 -3.63
CA GLY A 67 8.06 3.76 -4.00
C GLY A 67 9.17 3.07 -4.78
N PRO A 68 10.18 3.83 -5.21
CA PRO A 68 11.40 3.27 -5.81
C PRO A 68 12.18 2.41 -4.81
N VAL A 69 13.16 1.66 -5.35
CA VAL A 69 14.09 0.78 -4.58
C VAL A 69 13.41 -0.42 -3.90
N GLY A 70 12.10 -0.60 -4.06
CA GLY A 70 11.36 -1.76 -3.58
C GLY A 70 11.43 -2.95 -4.55
N THR A 71 10.89 -4.09 -4.14
CA THR A 71 10.73 -5.27 -5.00
C THR A 71 9.79 -4.94 -6.16
N TRP A 72 10.27 -5.04 -7.40
CA TRP A 72 9.54 -4.72 -8.62
C TRP A 72 9.35 -5.91 -9.57
N GLN A 73 10.03 -7.04 -9.31
CA GLN A 73 9.93 -8.29 -10.09
C GLN A 73 10.12 -9.52 -9.19
N GLY A 74 9.87 -10.72 -9.74
CA GLY A 74 10.09 -12.00 -9.05
C GLY A 74 8.87 -12.54 -8.32
N GLY A 75 7.66 -11.97 -8.54
CA GLY A 75 6.38 -12.50 -8.05
C GLY A 75 6.03 -12.10 -6.60
N ARG A 76 6.84 -11.24 -5.97
CA ARG A 76 6.58 -10.71 -4.61
C ARG A 76 6.24 -9.21 -4.62
N GLU A 77 6.31 -8.59 -5.78
CA GLU A 77 5.98 -7.18 -5.96
C GLU A 77 4.50 -6.90 -5.70
N LYS A 78 4.22 -5.78 -5.06
CA LYS A 78 2.85 -5.30 -4.85
C LYS A 78 2.30 -4.61 -6.09
N ALA A 79 0.97 -4.41 -6.14
CA ALA A 79 0.27 -3.90 -7.31
C ALA A 79 0.90 -2.65 -7.97
N PRO A 80 1.31 -1.59 -7.25
CA PRO A 80 1.94 -0.43 -7.89
C PRO A 80 3.19 -0.80 -8.69
N ALA A 81 4.11 -1.57 -8.08
CA ALA A 81 5.35 -1.99 -8.73
C ALA A 81 5.09 -2.97 -9.89
N ALA A 82 4.17 -3.94 -9.69
CA ALA A 82 3.80 -4.91 -10.73
C ALA A 82 3.20 -4.21 -11.97
N LEU A 83 2.32 -3.22 -11.77
CA LEU A 83 1.72 -2.46 -12.86
C LEU A 83 2.73 -1.55 -13.57
N CYS A 84 3.61 -0.87 -12.83
CA CYS A 84 4.72 -0.12 -13.42
C CYS A 84 5.62 -1.02 -14.28
N ARG A 85 5.97 -2.23 -13.79
CA ARG A 85 6.76 -3.20 -14.55
C ARG A 85 6.02 -3.66 -15.82
N LYS A 86 4.72 -3.94 -15.74
CA LYS A 86 3.91 -4.34 -16.91
C LYS A 86 3.87 -3.23 -17.96
N VAL A 87 3.72 -1.97 -17.57
CA VAL A 87 3.77 -0.82 -18.50
C VAL A 87 5.17 -0.68 -19.10
N ALA A 88 6.23 -0.79 -18.30
CA ALA A 88 7.61 -0.77 -18.80
C ALA A 88 7.89 -1.91 -19.79
N HIS A 89 7.37 -3.12 -19.52
CA HIS A 89 7.44 -4.25 -20.44
C HIS A 89 6.72 -3.97 -21.77
N ALA A 90 5.50 -3.45 -21.71
CA ALA A 90 4.74 -3.10 -22.93
C ALA A 90 5.49 -2.09 -23.80
N LEU A 91 6.10 -1.05 -23.19
CA LEU A 91 6.95 -0.10 -23.91
C LEU A 91 8.18 -0.75 -24.54
N HIS A 92 8.85 -1.64 -23.80
CA HIS A 92 10.06 -2.32 -24.29
C HIS A 92 9.79 -3.27 -25.45
N THR A 93 8.62 -3.93 -25.43
CA THR A 93 8.21 -4.91 -26.46
C THR A 93 7.35 -4.34 -27.57
N ASN A 94 7.07 -3.02 -27.54
CA ASN A 94 6.11 -2.35 -28.41
C ASN A 94 4.71 -3.00 -28.40
N SER A 95 4.30 -3.53 -27.25
CA SER A 95 2.95 -4.06 -27.04
C SER A 95 1.97 -2.92 -26.76
N ASP A 96 0.76 -3.03 -27.30
CA ASP A 96 -0.35 -2.11 -27.03
C ASP A 96 -1.26 -2.59 -25.90
N THR A 97 -0.91 -3.68 -25.21
CA THR A 97 -1.78 -4.38 -24.26
C THR A 97 -1.11 -4.56 -22.90
N ILE A 98 -1.90 -4.42 -21.82
CA ILE A 98 -1.54 -4.75 -20.46
C ILE A 98 -2.51 -5.75 -19.84
N GLU A 99 -2.01 -6.80 -19.19
CA GLU A 99 -2.84 -7.77 -18.45
C GLU A 99 -3.21 -7.24 -17.07
N VAL A 100 -4.52 -7.31 -16.75
CA VAL A 100 -5.10 -6.86 -15.46
C VAL A 100 -5.81 -8.04 -14.81
N TRP A 101 -5.48 -8.33 -13.56
CA TRP A 101 -6.16 -9.38 -12.80
C TRP A 101 -7.56 -8.95 -12.39
N GLY A 102 -8.55 -9.81 -12.70
CA GLY A 102 -9.96 -9.55 -12.43
C GLY A 102 -10.53 -8.43 -13.28
N ASP A 103 -11.51 -7.73 -12.74
CA ASP A 103 -12.19 -6.60 -13.40
C ASP A 103 -11.43 -5.27 -13.26
N GLY A 104 -10.40 -5.22 -12.41
CA GLY A 104 -9.64 -4.00 -12.13
C GLY A 104 -10.38 -2.97 -11.26
N GLU A 105 -11.56 -3.32 -10.72
CA GLU A 105 -12.38 -2.41 -9.91
C GLU A 105 -12.09 -2.50 -8.40
N GLN A 106 -11.24 -3.44 -7.97
CA GLN A 106 -10.78 -3.47 -6.57
C GLN A 106 -10.03 -2.17 -6.22
N THR A 107 -10.39 -1.58 -5.08
CA THR A 107 -9.90 -0.26 -4.68
C THR A 107 -8.90 -0.31 -3.53
N ARG A 108 -7.91 0.56 -3.57
CA ARG A 108 -6.91 0.75 -2.50
C ARG A 108 -6.54 2.22 -2.39
N SER A 109 -6.18 2.62 -1.18
CA SER A 109 -5.37 3.82 -1.01
C SER A 109 -3.88 3.44 -0.99
N PHE A 110 -3.03 4.31 -1.51
CA PHE A 110 -1.59 4.09 -1.62
C PHE A 110 -0.81 5.25 -1.01
N LEU A 111 0.23 4.92 -0.24
CA LEU A 111 1.08 5.88 0.44
C LEU A 111 2.50 5.85 -0.13
N TYR A 112 3.03 7.02 -0.53
CA TYR A 112 4.39 7.10 -1.02
C TYR A 112 5.41 6.89 0.12
N ILE A 113 6.54 6.26 -0.18
CA ILE A 113 7.52 5.81 0.80
C ILE A 113 8.08 6.94 1.67
N ASP A 114 8.34 8.12 1.11
CA ASP A 114 8.92 9.25 1.87
C ASP A 114 7.92 9.72 2.95
N ASP A 115 6.63 9.81 2.62
CA ASP A 115 5.58 10.14 3.59
C ASP A 115 5.45 9.04 4.65
N ALA A 116 5.56 7.76 4.26
CA ALA A 116 5.52 6.65 5.22
C ALA A 116 6.68 6.71 6.21
N VAL A 117 7.88 7.06 5.76
CA VAL A 117 9.08 7.25 6.61
C VAL A 117 8.86 8.42 7.57
N GLU A 118 8.42 9.57 7.08
CA GLU A 118 8.15 10.73 7.94
C GLU A 118 7.08 10.42 8.98
N GLY A 119 5.95 9.83 8.57
CA GLY A 119 4.88 9.43 9.51
C GLY A 119 5.38 8.45 10.57
N THR A 120 6.24 7.51 10.19
CA THR A 120 6.86 6.56 11.13
C THR A 120 7.73 7.26 12.16
N ILE A 121 8.56 8.21 11.75
CA ILE A 121 9.42 9.00 12.65
C ILE A 121 8.55 9.78 13.63
N ARG A 122 7.50 10.45 13.16
CA ARG A 122 6.58 11.21 14.03
C ARG A 122 5.89 10.32 15.07
N VAL A 123 5.46 9.11 14.68
CA VAL A 123 4.89 8.14 15.64
C VAL A 123 5.96 7.70 16.64
N MET A 124 7.17 7.43 16.19
CA MET A 124 8.29 6.96 17.03
C MET A 124 8.68 8.00 18.09
N ASP A 125 8.71 9.28 17.72
CA ASP A 125 9.07 10.39 18.60
C ASP A 125 7.90 10.88 19.47
N SER A 126 6.68 10.36 19.26
CA SER A 126 5.49 10.77 20.01
C SER A 126 5.41 10.08 21.38
N PRO A 127 4.68 10.67 22.35
CA PRO A 127 4.40 10.02 23.63
C PRO A 127 3.30 8.94 23.54
N HIS A 128 2.68 8.75 22.37
CA HIS A 128 1.52 7.90 22.19
C HIS A 128 1.91 6.44 21.99
N GLN A 129 1.32 5.53 22.76
CA GLN A 129 1.60 4.09 22.71
C GLN A 129 0.53 3.28 21.95
N SER A 130 -0.57 3.92 21.56
CA SER A 130 -1.61 3.27 20.73
C SER A 130 -1.19 3.18 19.27
N ALA A 131 -1.72 2.22 18.53
CA ALA A 131 -1.45 2.10 17.10
C ALA A 131 -1.95 3.32 16.29
N PHE A 132 -1.20 3.66 15.23
CA PHE A 132 -1.57 4.68 14.25
C PHE A 132 -1.64 4.08 12.85
N ASN A 133 -2.69 4.40 12.11
CA ASN A 133 -2.71 4.22 10.68
C ASN A 133 -1.74 5.23 10.03
N ILE A 134 -0.87 4.72 9.18
CA ILE A 134 0.02 5.52 8.32
C ILE A 134 -0.32 5.16 6.88
N GLY A 135 -1.16 5.99 6.26
CA GLY A 135 -1.77 5.74 4.97
C GLY A 135 -2.22 7.01 4.27
N SER A 136 -2.87 6.84 3.13
CA SER A 136 -3.60 7.89 2.41
C SER A 136 -5.10 7.58 2.46
N ASP A 137 -5.94 8.58 2.50
CA ASP A 137 -7.40 8.48 2.42
C ASP A 137 -7.92 8.48 0.97
N ARG A 138 -7.06 8.77 0.00
CA ARG A 138 -7.40 8.76 -1.41
C ARG A 138 -7.42 7.34 -1.97
N MET A 139 -8.62 6.81 -2.20
CA MET A 139 -8.81 5.52 -2.88
C MET A 139 -8.79 5.67 -4.41
N VAL A 140 -8.23 4.65 -5.06
CA VAL A 140 -8.30 4.47 -6.51
C VAL A 140 -8.52 2.99 -6.83
N SER A 141 -9.20 2.71 -7.95
CA SER A 141 -9.26 1.36 -8.52
C SER A 141 -7.92 0.98 -9.17
N VAL A 142 -7.72 -0.31 -9.41
CA VAL A 142 -6.57 -0.78 -10.20
C VAL A 142 -6.60 -0.19 -11.61
N ASN A 143 -7.79 -0.04 -12.20
CA ASN A 143 -7.95 0.60 -13.50
C ASN A 143 -7.52 2.07 -13.50
N GLU A 144 -7.87 2.84 -12.46
CA GLU A 144 -7.40 4.23 -12.29
C GLU A 144 -5.90 4.30 -12.04
N LEU A 145 -5.34 3.38 -11.24
CA LEU A 145 -3.90 3.33 -11.00
C LEU A 145 -3.12 3.07 -12.30
N ILE A 146 -3.61 2.18 -13.17
CA ILE A 146 -3.03 1.96 -14.50
C ILE A 146 -3.08 3.25 -15.30
N THR A 147 -4.20 3.99 -15.30
CA THR A 147 -4.33 5.27 -16.01
C THR A 147 -3.30 6.30 -15.52
N ILE A 148 -3.05 6.37 -14.22
CA ILE A 148 -2.02 7.24 -13.64
C ILE A 148 -0.62 6.86 -14.16
N ILE A 149 -0.31 5.56 -14.23
CA ILE A 149 0.97 5.07 -14.75
C ILE A 149 1.09 5.32 -16.26
N GLU A 150 0.01 5.10 -17.03
CA GLU A 150 -0.05 5.41 -18.47
C GLU A 150 0.26 6.89 -18.75
N ASN A 151 -0.32 7.79 -17.93
CA ASN A 151 -0.05 9.23 -18.02
C ASN A 151 1.43 9.55 -17.73
N ALA A 152 2.01 8.94 -16.69
CA ALA A 152 3.44 9.09 -16.37
C ALA A 152 4.35 8.54 -17.48
N ALA A 153 3.91 7.50 -18.18
CA ALA A 153 4.62 6.85 -19.28
C ALA A 153 4.38 7.54 -20.65
N ASN A 154 3.41 8.45 -20.73
CA ASN A 154 2.89 9.04 -21.96
C ASN A 154 2.46 8.00 -23.01
N VAL A 155 1.69 6.98 -22.55
CA VAL A 155 1.15 5.91 -23.41
C VAL A 155 -0.30 5.64 -23.05
N LYS A 156 -0.99 4.91 -23.93
CA LYS A 156 -2.30 4.33 -23.67
C LYS A 156 -2.29 2.87 -24.10
N LEU A 157 -2.67 1.96 -23.18
CA LEU A 157 -2.65 0.53 -23.41
C LEU A 157 -4.08 -0.04 -23.34
N GLN A 158 -4.32 -1.08 -24.14
CA GLN A 158 -5.54 -1.88 -24.05
C GLN A 158 -5.46 -2.79 -22.83
N ARG A 159 -6.51 -2.82 -22.01
CA ARG A 159 -6.57 -3.68 -20.82
C ARG A 159 -7.15 -5.03 -21.16
N LYS A 160 -6.38 -6.09 -20.95
CA LYS A 160 -6.81 -7.47 -21.08
C LYS A 160 -7.06 -8.03 -19.68
N HIS A 161 -8.33 -8.14 -19.31
CA HIS A 161 -8.71 -8.73 -18.04
C HIS A 161 -8.53 -10.25 -18.05
N ILE A 162 -7.81 -10.76 -17.03
CA ILE A 162 -7.51 -12.19 -16.87
C ILE A 162 -7.82 -12.62 -15.44
N GLU A 163 -8.05 -13.93 -15.22
CA GLU A 163 -8.18 -14.47 -13.88
C GLU A 163 -6.88 -14.30 -13.06
N GLY A 164 -7.04 -14.07 -11.77
CA GLY A 164 -5.90 -13.91 -10.85
C GLY A 164 -6.34 -13.55 -9.43
N PRO A 165 -5.42 -13.58 -8.47
CA PRO A 165 -5.73 -13.26 -7.08
C PRO A 165 -6.10 -11.78 -6.91
N LEU A 166 -7.24 -11.50 -6.28
CA LEU A 166 -7.77 -10.16 -6.11
C LEU A 166 -7.51 -9.59 -4.70
N GLY A 167 -7.38 -10.45 -3.69
CA GLY A 167 -7.39 -10.05 -2.28
C GLY A 167 -8.73 -9.43 -1.87
N VAL A 168 -8.76 -8.60 -0.83
CA VAL A 168 -9.97 -7.87 -0.40
C VAL A 168 -10.49 -6.95 -1.49
N ARG A 169 -11.80 -6.69 -1.52
CA ARG A 169 -12.43 -5.88 -2.59
C ARG A 169 -12.10 -4.39 -2.49
N GLY A 170 -12.02 -3.85 -1.27
CA GLY A 170 -11.63 -2.46 -1.04
C GLY A 170 -10.91 -2.27 0.29
N ARG A 171 -9.97 -1.32 0.35
CA ARG A 171 -9.24 -0.97 1.58
C ARG A 171 -8.85 0.49 1.57
N ASN A 172 -9.30 1.23 2.60
CA ASN A 172 -8.96 2.63 2.77
C ASN A 172 -8.43 2.90 4.19
N SER A 173 -7.59 3.92 4.34
CA SER A 173 -7.07 4.40 5.62
C SER A 173 -7.95 5.52 6.16
N HIS A 174 -8.17 5.54 7.48
CA HIS A 174 -8.69 6.70 8.21
C HIS A 174 -7.52 7.39 8.90
N ASN A 175 -7.29 8.65 8.59
CA ASN A 175 -6.09 9.39 9.02
C ASN A 175 -6.35 10.49 10.06
N ASP A 176 -7.59 10.67 10.55
CA ASP A 176 -7.93 11.75 11.48
C ASP A 176 -7.11 11.69 12.77
N LYS A 177 -6.85 10.48 13.28
CA LYS A 177 -6.08 10.30 14.52
C LYS A 177 -4.63 10.78 14.37
N VAL A 178 -3.94 10.36 13.33
CA VAL A 178 -2.54 10.76 13.10
C VAL A 178 -2.46 12.25 12.78
N LYS A 179 -3.42 12.79 12.04
CA LYS A 179 -3.52 14.22 11.74
C LYS A 179 -3.75 15.04 13.01
N ALA A 180 -4.70 14.66 13.85
CA ALA A 180 -5.03 15.40 15.08
C ALA A 180 -3.92 15.35 16.13
N LEU A 181 -3.28 14.21 16.31
CA LEU A 181 -2.31 14.01 17.39
C LEU A 181 -0.86 14.30 17.00
N LEU A 182 -0.50 14.09 15.71
CA LEU A 182 0.87 14.22 15.22
C LEU A 182 1.04 15.29 14.14
N ASN A 183 -0.03 15.99 13.77
CA ASN A 183 -0.05 16.98 12.69
C ASN A 183 0.63 16.45 11.41
N TRP A 184 0.30 15.21 11.03
CA TRP A 184 0.86 14.55 9.86
C TRP A 184 -0.25 14.16 8.89
N GLU A 185 0.01 14.39 7.62
CA GLU A 185 -0.74 13.89 6.48
C GLU A 185 0.21 13.68 5.29
N PRO A 186 -0.12 12.79 4.33
CA PRO A 186 0.70 12.60 3.14
C PRO A 186 0.86 13.90 2.35
N ALA A 187 2.09 14.23 1.96
CA ALA A 187 2.42 15.42 1.18
C ALA A 187 2.58 15.11 -0.32
N ILE A 188 2.99 13.88 -0.67
CA ILE A 188 3.23 13.46 -2.04
C ILE A 188 1.96 12.94 -2.67
N THR A 189 1.53 13.53 -3.79
CA THR A 189 0.35 13.06 -4.53
C THR A 189 0.59 11.68 -5.14
N LEU A 190 -0.50 10.92 -5.38
CA LEU A 190 -0.39 9.60 -6.01
C LEU A 190 0.25 9.70 -7.41
N GLU A 191 -0.09 10.71 -8.20
CA GLU A 191 0.46 10.97 -9.53
C GLU A 191 1.97 11.21 -9.47
N GLU A 192 2.42 12.04 -8.54
CA GLU A 192 3.85 12.34 -8.38
C GLU A 192 4.63 11.11 -7.92
N GLY A 193 4.16 10.43 -6.87
CA GLY A 193 4.79 9.21 -6.35
C GLY A 193 4.83 8.08 -7.38
N MET A 194 3.75 7.90 -8.16
CA MET A 194 3.70 6.91 -9.24
C MET A 194 4.64 7.26 -10.38
N THR A 195 4.77 8.54 -10.75
CA THR A 195 5.72 9.00 -11.75
C THR A 195 7.17 8.69 -11.34
N ARG A 196 7.55 8.99 -10.10
CA ARG A 196 8.87 8.67 -9.55
C ARG A 196 9.13 7.16 -9.55
N THR A 197 8.15 6.37 -9.09
CA THR A 197 8.24 4.91 -9.01
C THR A 197 8.34 4.28 -10.40
N PHE A 198 7.50 4.71 -11.35
CA PHE A 198 7.51 4.21 -12.72
C PHE A 198 8.85 4.52 -13.42
N ASN A 199 9.37 5.75 -13.30
CA ASN A 199 10.63 6.12 -13.93
C ASN A 199 11.79 5.26 -13.42
N TRP A 200 11.86 5.02 -12.11
CA TRP A 200 12.85 4.15 -11.52
C TRP A 200 12.70 2.69 -12.02
N ILE A 201 11.48 2.12 -12.01
CA ILE A 201 11.25 0.76 -12.50
C ILE A 201 11.57 0.64 -13.99
N ARG A 202 11.23 1.62 -14.81
CA ARG A 202 11.56 1.63 -16.24
C ARG A 202 13.07 1.60 -16.47
N GLU A 203 13.84 2.34 -15.68
CA GLU A 203 15.31 2.32 -15.73
C GLU A 203 15.85 0.93 -15.34
N GLN A 204 15.39 0.38 -14.20
CA GLN A 204 15.82 -0.96 -13.74
C GLN A 204 15.44 -2.04 -14.77
N TYR A 205 14.26 -1.93 -15.38
CA TYR A 205 13.80 -2.86 -16.42
C TYR A 205 14.73 -2.83 -17.64
N GLY A 206 15.11 -1.64 -18.10
CA GLY A 206 16.06 -1.44 -19.21
C GLY A 206 17.44 -2.03 -18.90
N LEU A 207 17.99 -1.77 -17.72
CA LEU A 207 19.27 -2.31 -17.27
C LEU A 207 19.24 -3.85 -17.22
N TYR A 208 18.19 -4.44 -16.64
CA TYR A 208 18.03 -5.89 -16.54
C TYR A 208 18.03 -6.59 -17.92
N HIS A 209 17.33 -6.02 -18.91
CA HIS A 209 17.23 -6.58 -20.27
C HIS A 209 18.39 -6.23 -21.19
N SER A 210 19.26 -5.29 -20.80
CA SER A 210 20.50 -4.97 -21.55
C SER A 210 21.65 -5.90 -21.17
N THR A 211 21.57 -6.56 -20.02
CA THR A 211 22.63 -7.43 -19.46
C THR A 211 22.34 -8.93 -19.60
N ASN A 212 21.17 -9.30 -20.05
CA ASN A 212 20.72 -10.66 -20.35
C ASN A 212 20.28 -10.80 -21.81
#